data_3b1a19e58157c224ba76ac1d1cbafbea
#
_entry.id   3b1a19e58157c224ba76ac1d1cbafbea
#
_cell.length_a   1.000
_cell.length_b   1.000
_cell.length_c   1.000
_cell.angle_alpha   90.00
_cell.angle_beta   90.00
_cell.angle_gamma   90.00
#
_symmetry.space_group_name_H-M   'P 1'
#
loop_
_entity.id
_entity.type
_entity.pdbx_description
1 polymer ?
#
loop_
_entity_poly.entity_id
_entity_poly.type
_entity_poly.pdbx_seq_one_letter_code
_entity_poly.pdbx_strand_id
1 'polypeptide(L)'
;VPDVSAPYKASGKVVHRAWFSPDEYRKLYEATRANIKSQKNRRHKHLAEQLHDKVLFMANTGIRPDEANWLEYRDVEIVQDNATGETILEIEVRGKRGVGYCKSTTGAVRPFERMVERNQPEPTDRLFPADHKKQFNRILDEQDLKFDRQGNRRTLYSLRHSYISFRLLEGADIYQIAKNCRTSVEMIEKHYAVHLKNSLDAAAINVRRSRI
;
A
#
# COMPACT_ATOMS: atom_id res chain seq x y z
N VAL A 1 -24.48 13.84 -28.50
CA VAL A 1 -24.57 14.12 -27.05
C VAL A 1 -24.54 12.78 -26.36
N PRO A 2 -23.57 12.51 -25.46
CA PRO A 2 -23.53 11.23 -24.73
C PRO A 2 -24.77 11.12 -23.85
N ASP A 3 -25.41 9.95 -23.89
CA ASP A 3 -26.60 9.65 -23.10
C ASP A 3 -26.19 9.50 -21.62
N VAL A 4 -26.47 10.53 -20.82
CA VAL A 4 -26.24 10.57 -19.37
C VAL A 4 -27.38 9.94 -18.57
N SER A 5 -28.37 9.35 -19.23
CA SER A 5 -29.56 8.76 -18.59
C SER A 5 -29.42 7.28 -18.23
N ALA A 6 -28.27 6.65 -18.53
CA ALA A 6 -28.06 5.27 -18.15
C ALA A 6 -28.08 5.16 -16.62
N PRO A 7 -29.04 4.46 -15.99
CA PRO A 7 -29.12 4.38 -14.55
C PRO A 7 -27.84 3.73 -14.04
N TYR A 8 -27.22 4.35 -13.03
CA TYR A 8 -26.11 3.77 -12.28
C TYR A 8 -26.56 2.40 -11.75
N LYS A 9 -26.23 1.35 -12.50
CA LYS A 9 -26.41 -0.01 -12.01
C LYS A 9 -25.42 -0.19 -10.86
N ALA A 10 -25.89 -0.04 -9.64
CA ALA A 10 -25.21 -0.55 -8.46
C ALA A 10 -24.99 -2.05 -8.72
N SER A 11 -23.90 -2.38 -9.41
CA SER A 11 -23.56 -3.74 -9.75
C SER A 11 -23.30 -4.47 -8.43
N GLY A 12 -24.09 -5.50 -8.20
CA GLY A 12 -24.17 -6.29 -7.00
C GLY A 12 -22.85 -6.65 -6.34
N LYS A 13 -22.99 -7.10 -5.09
CA LYS A 13 -21.98 -7.71 -4.20
C LYS A 13 -20.63 -6.98 -4.20
N VAL A 14 -20.47 -6.06 -3.25
CA VAL A 14 -19.17 -5.47 -2.94
C VAL A 14 -18.19 -6.61 -2.65
N VAL A 15 -17.26 -6.86 -3.56
CA VAL A 15 -16.21 -7.85 -3.37
C VAL A 15 -15.13 -7.21 -2.49
N HIS A 16 -15.21 -7.46 -1.19
CA HIS A 16 -14.18 -7.02 -0.26
C HIS A 16 -12.83 -7.61 -0.65
N ARG A 17 -11.82 -6.77 -0.64
CA ARG A 17 -10.42 -7.18 -0.80
C ARG A 17 -9.83 -7.41 0.59
N ALA A 18 -9.21 -8.57 0.82
CA ALA A 18 -8.55 -8.88 2.08
C ALA A 18 -7.44 -7.85 2.35
N TRP A 19 -7.57 -7.11 3.43
CA TRP A 19 -6.64 -6.09 3.91
C TRP A 19 -6.31 -6.35 5.38
N PHE A 20 -5.33 -5.67 5.91
CA PHE A 20 -5.00 -5.70 7.35
C PHE A 20 -5.61 -4.46 8.00
N SER A 21 -6.42 -4.62 9.05
CA SER A 21 -6.82 -3.51 9.91
C SER A 21 -5.59 -2.89 10.60
N PRO A 22 -5.70 -1.70 11.20
CA PRO A 22 -4.57 -1.09 11.93
C PRO A 22 -3.94 -2.01 12.96
N ASP A 23 -4.75 -2.73 13.75
CA ASP A 23 -4.25 -3.65 14.77
C ASP A 23 -3.61 -4.91 14.15
N GLU A 24 -4.21 -5.46 13.10
CA GLU A 24 -3.64 -6.59 12.35
C GLU A 24 -2.34 -6.21 11.64
N TYR A 25 -2.26 -4.98 11.11
CA TYR A 25 -1.02 -4.47 10.53
C TYR A 25 0.07 -4.29 11.59
N ARG A 26 -0.28 -3.78 12.79
CA ARG A 26 0.65 -3.70 13.91
C ARG A 26 1.17 -5.08 14.30
N LYS A 27 0.29 -6.08 14.40
CA LYS A 27 0.65 -7.47 14.68
C LYS A 27 1.60 -8.04 13.62
N LEU A 28 1.34 -7.77 12.34
CA LEU A 28 2.22 -8.15 11.22
C LEU A 28 3.59 -7.47 11.32
N TYR A 29 3.61 -6.16 11.60
CA TYR A 29 4.84 -5.39 11.80
C TYR A 29 5.71 -6.01 12.90
N GLU A 30 5.12 -6.27 14.06
CA GLU A 30 5.83 -6.85 15.21
C GLU A 30 6.33 -8.26 14.90
N ALA A 31 5.53 -9.09 14.23
CA ALA A 31 5.91 -10.44 13.84
C ALA A 31 7.07 -10.47 12.85
N THR A 32 7.06 -9.61 11.83
CA THR A 32 8.18 -9.52 10.88
C THR A 32 9.45 -9.00 11.56
N ARG A 33 9.33 -8.06 12.51
CA ARG A 33 10.45 -7.56 13.32
C ARG A 33 11.02 -8.63 14.27
N ALA A 34 10.14 -9.41 14.92
CA ALA A 34 10.54 -10.52 15.78
C ALA A 34 11.22 -11.64 14.98
N ASN A 35 10.73 -11.91 13.76
CA ASN A 35 11.33 -12.89 12.86
C ASN A 35 12.80 -12.55 12.51
N ILE A 36 13.16 -11.27 12.39
CA ILE A 36 14.58 -10.86 12.20
C ILE A 36 15.44 -11.31 13.40
N LYS A 37 14.95 -11.05 14.63
CA LYS A 37 15.67 -11.36 15.85
C LYS A 37 15.86 -12.86 16.09
N SER A 38 14.92 -13.68 15.62
CA SER A 38 14.94 -15.14 15.76
C SER A 38 15.95 -15.83 14.83
N GLN A 39 16.42 -15.15 13.77
CA GLN A 39 17.33 -15.75 12.80
C GLN A 39 18.77 -15.81 13.31
N LYS A 40 19.31 -17.01 13.45
CA LYS A 40 20.71 -17.25 13.82
C LYS A 40 21.66 -17.19 12.60
N ASN A 41 21.18 -17.63 11.44
CA ASN A 41 21.95 -17.64 10.20
C ASN A 41 21.94 -16.28 9.53
N ARG A 42 23.12 -15.76 9.15
CA ARG A 42 23.29 -14.42 8.52
C ARG A 42 22.44 -14.27 7.25
N ARG A 43 22.39 -15.30 6.39
CA ARG A 43 21.61 -15.28 5.14
C ARG A 43 20.11 -15.21 5.45
N HIS A 44 19.63 -16.00 6.39
CA HIS A 44 18.21 -15.99 6.79
C HIS A 44 17.83 -14.67 7.47
N LYS A 45 18.73 -14.11 8.27
CA LYS A 45 18.54 -12.79 8.89
C LYS A 45 18.40 -11.71 7.82
N HIS A 46 19.28 -11.69 6.82
CA HIS A 46 19.19 -10.75 5.70
C HIS A 46 17.87 -10.86 4.93
N LEU A 47 17.40 -12.09 4.63
CA LEU A 47 16.09 -12.29 4.00
C LEU A 47 14.92 -11.83 4.88
N ALA A 48 15.02 -12.00 6.20
CA ALA A 48 14.01 -11.52 7.14
C ALA A 48 13.98 -9.98 7.22
N GLU A 49 15.13 -9.33 7.20
CA GLU A 49 15.27 -7.88 7.12
C GLU A 49 14.67 -7.33 5.82
N GLN A 50 15.00 -7.95 4.68
CA GLN A 50 14.41 -7.56 3.39
C GLN A 50 12.88 -7.71 3.37
N LEU A 51 12.34 -8.79 3.94
CA LEU A 51 10.89 -8.97 4.03
C LEU A 51 10.25 -7.89 4.90
N HIS A 52 10.84 -7.59 6.06
CA HIS A 52 10.33 -6.54 6.95
C HIS A 52 10.30 -5.18 6.26
N ASP A 53 11.39 -4.80 5.60
CA ASP A 53 11.47 -3.55 4.85
C ASP A 53 10.48 -3.53 3.68
N LYS A 54 10.29 -4.65 2.97
CA LYS A 54 9.30 -4.78 1.89
C LYS A 54 7.86 -4.58 2.40
N VAL A 55 7.52 -5.16 3.55
CA VAL A 55 6.20 -5.00 4.16
C VAL A 55 5.93 -3.54 4.48
N LEU A 56 6.89 -2.85 5.11
CA LEU A 56 6.77 -1.43 5.44
C LEU A 56 6.70 -0.56 4.18
N PHE A 57 7.58 -0.80 3.22
CA PHE A 57 7.62 -0.06 1.97
C PHE A 57 6.29 -0.16 1.22
N MET A 58 5.76 -1.37 1.03
CA MET A 58 4.51 -1.59 0.31
C MET A 58 3.28 -1.01 1.05
N ALA A 59 3.24 -1.10 2.38
CA ALA A 59 2.16 -0.55 3.19
C ALA A 59 2.16 0.99 3.22
N ASN A 60 3.27 1.64 2.86
CA ASN A 60 3.42 3.09 2.85
C ASN A 60 3.49 3.71 1.44
N THR A 61 3.45 2.89 0.38
CA THR A 61 3.47 3.36 -1.02
C THR A 61 2.23 2.94 -1.80
N GLY A 62 1.56 1.86 -1.37
CA GLY A 62 0.45 1.28 -2.10
C GLY A 62 0.83 0.63 -3.44
N ILE A 63 2.11 0.44 -3.73
CA ILE A 63 2.62 -0.19 -4.95
C ILE A 63 2.16 -1.65 -5.08
N ARG A 64 1.99 -2.16 -6.31
CA ARG A 64 1.68 -3.57 -6.53
C ARG A 64 2.89 -4.45 -6.26
N PRO A 65 2.70 -5.72 -5.81
CA PRO A 65 3.82 -6.64 -5.56
C PRO A 65 4.69 -6.92 -6.79
N ASP A 66 4.09 -7.02 -7.96
CA ASP A 66 4.82 -7.20 -9.22
C ASP A 66 5.62 -5.93 -9.60
N GLU A 67 5.06 -4.75 -9.43
CA GLU A 67 5.77 -3.49 -9.60
C GLU A 67 6.95 -3.37 -8.61
N ALA A 68 6.74 -3.69 -7.34
CA ALA A 68 7.80 -3.68 -6.33
C ALA A 68 8.97 -4.62 -6.67
N ASN A 69 8.69 -5.76 -7.31
CA ASN A 69 9.73 -6.71 -7.73
C ASN A 69 10.61 -6.19 -8.88
N TRP A 70 10.12 -5.18 -9.63
CA TRP A 70 10.84 -4.58 -10.74
C TRP A 70 11.58 -3.28 -10.37
N LEU A 71 11.35 -2.72 -9.19
CA LEU A 71 12.03 -1.51 -8.74
C LEU A 71 13.53 -1.72 -8.60
N GLU A 72 14.27 -0.76 -9.10
CA GLU A 72 15.71 -0.58 -8.92
C GLU A 72 15.96 0.58 -7.94
N TYR A 73 17.13 0.64 -7.33
CA TYR A 73 17.42 1.72 -6.37
C TYR A 73 17.37 3.10 -7.02
N ARG A 74 17.75 3.22 -8.31
CA ARG A 74 17.64 4.47 -9.08
C ARG A 74 16.20 4.95 -9.33
N ASP A 75 15.21 4.09 -9.14
CA ASP A 75 13.80 4.42 -9.34
C ASP A 75 13.20 5.10 -8.10
N VAL A 76 13.95 5.24 -6.99
CA VAL A 76 13.46 5.75 -5.71
C VAL A 76 14.34 6.90 -5.23
N GLU A 77 13.72 8.06 -5.02
CA GLU A 77 14.38 9.26 -4.54
C GLU A 77 13.76 9.71 -3.21
N ILE A 78 14.61 10.12 -2.25
CA ILE A 78 14.16 10.75 -1.01
C ILE A 78 14.02 12.24 -1.28
N VAL A 79 12.82 12.77 -1.10
CA VAL A 79 12.53 14.20 -1.36
C VAL A 79 11.79 14.81 -0.17
N GLN A 80 11.92 16.13 -0.05
CA GLN A 80 11.06 16.90 0.83
C GLN A 80 9.86 17.40 0.01
N ASP A 81 8.66 16.97 0.37
CA ASP A 81 7.45 17.36 -0.35
C ASP A 81 7.13 18.84 -0.14
N ASN A 82 7.00 19.58 -1.24
CA ASN A 82 6.81 21.02 -1.21
C ASN A 82 5.48 21.46 -0.58
N ALA A 83 4.46 20.60 -0.60
CA ALA A 83 3.13 20.93 -0.09
C ALA A 83 3.02 20.70 1.41
N THR A 84 3.66 19.65 1.94
CA THR A 84 3.56 19.25 3.34
C THR A 84 4.80 19.54 4.16
N GLY A 85 5.96 19.73 3.51
CA GLY A 85 7.27 19.84 4.16
C GLY A 85 7.79 18.51 4.71
N GLU A 86 7.08 17.40 4.47
CA GLU A 86 7.48 16.07 4.95
C GLU A 86 8.51 15.43 4.03
N THR A 87 9.40 14.63 4.63
CA THR A 87 10.32 13.77 3.87
C THR A 87 9.59 12.51 3.44
N ILE A 88 9.57 12.26 2.12
CA ILE A 88 8.87 11.15 1.49
C ILE A 88 9.75 10.50 0.41
N LEU A 89 9.26 9.43 -0.20
CA LEU A 89 9.86 8.86 -1.40
C LEU A 89 9.04 9.24 -2.64
N GLU A 90 9.72 9.72 -3.68
CA GLU A 90 9.22 9.73 -5.05
C GLU A 90 9.73 8.49 -5.76
N ILE A 91 8.81 7.77 -6.43
CA ILE A 91 9.10 6.45 -6.98
C ILE A 91 8.63 6.40 -8.43
N GLU A 92 9.56 6.14 -9.35
CA GLU A 92 9.23 5.80 -10.73
C GLU A 92 8.84 4.32 -10.82
N VAL A 93 7.61 4.05 -11.16
CA VAL A 93 7.05 2.69 -11.19
C VAL A 93 6.90 2.24 -12.63
N ARG A 94 7.51 1.09 -12.95
CA ARG A 94 7.39 0.44 -14.26
C ARG A 94 6.57 -0.84 -14.14
N GLY A 95 5.67 -1.09 -15.08
CA GLY A 95 4.85 -2.30 -15.07
C GLY A 95 3.98 -2.44 -16.30
N LYS A 96 3.05 -3.38 -16.30
CA LYS A 96 2.13 -3.66 -17.42
C LYS A 96 1.34 -2.44 -17.94
N ARG A 97 1.21 -1.39 -17.12
CA ARG A 97 0.51 -0.14 -17.45
C ARG A 97 1.47 0.98 -17.85
N GLY A 98 2.70 0.65 -18.26
CA GLY A 98 3.74 1.62 -18.61
C GLY A 98 4.43 2.19 -17.39
N VAL A 99 5.11 3.33 -17.60
CA VAL A 99 5.80 4.10 -16.56
C VAL A 99 4.82 5.03 -15.86
N GLY A 100 5.01 5.23 -14.57
CA GLY A 100 4.26 6.20 -13.79
C GLY A 100 4.97 6.45 -12.47
N TYR A 101 4.46 7.41 -11.70
CA TYR A 101 5.07 7.84 -10.45
C TYR A 101 4.11 7.62 -9.29
N CYS A 102 4.65 7.35 -8.12
CA CYS A 102 3.91 7.40 -6.87
C CYS A 102 4.75 8.06 -5.78
N LYS A 103 4.06 8.66 -4.82
CA LYS A 103 4.64 9.21 -3.59
C LYS A 103 4.33 8.30 -2.42
N SER A 104 5.27 8.15 -1.52
CA SER A 104 5.05 7.41 -0.27
C SER A 104 4.46 8.29 0.82
N THR A 105 4.06 7.67 1.92
CA THR A 105 4.01 8.34 3.22
C THR A 105 5.42 8.37 3.83
N THR A 106 5.62 9.15 4.89
CA THR A 106 6.89 9.24 5.63
C THR A 106 7.39 7.87 6.14
N GLY A 107 6.46 6.94 6.39
CA GLY A 107 6.76 5.60 6.90
C GLY A 107 7.57 4.69 5.96
N ALA A 108 7.74 5.06 4.68
CA ALA A 108 8.57 4.31 3.73
C ALA A 108 10.04 4.75 3.73
N VAL A 109 10.34 5.95 4.21
CA VAL A 109 11.69 6.55 4.13
C VAL A 109 12.70 5.72 4.91
N ARG A 110 12.46 5.48 6.19
CA ARG A 110 13.40 4.72 7.03
C ARG A 110 13.65 3.28 6.57
N PRO A 111 12.64 2.50 6.11
CA PRO A 111 12.89 1.22 5.45
C PRO A 111 13.81 1.32 4.23
N PHE A 112 13.63 2.34 3.40
CA PHE A 112 14.47 2.55 2.22
C PHE A 112 15.91 2.90 2.61
N GLU A 113 16.12 3.85 3.53
CA GLU A 113 17.44 4.19 4.06
C GLU A 113 18.17 2.96 4.60
N ARG A 114 17.51 2.12 5.44
CA ARG A 114 18.10 0.87 5.96
C ARG A 114 18.51 -0.09 4.85
N MET A 115 17.74 -0.17 3.77
CA MET A 115 18.10 -1.02 2.63
C MET A 115 19.34 -0.49 1.92
N VAL A 116 19.48 0.82 1.72
CA VAL A 116 20.67 1.46 1.15
C VAL A 116 21.88 1.23 2.04
N GLU A 117 21.76 1.53 3.34
CA GLU A 117 22.84 1.35 4.31
C GLU A 117 23.35 -0.10 4.39
N ARG A 118 22.40 -1.07 4.39
CA ARG A 118 22.73 -2.50 4.52
C ARG A 118 23.31 -3.10 3.26
N ASN A 119 22.74 -2.74 2.11
CA ASN A 119 23.04 -3.42 0.85
C ASN A 119 24.16 -2.74 0.06
N GLN A 120 24.44 -1.43 0.30
CA GLN A 120 25.39 -0.61 -0.48
C GLN A 120 25.20 -0.82 -2.00
N PRO A 121 23.97 -0.60 -2.53
CA PRO A 121 23.59 -1.09 -3.84
C PRO A 121 24.16 -0.23 -4.98
N GLU A 122 24.33 -0.84 -6.14
CA GLU A 122 24.45 -0.11 -7.39
C GLU A 122 23.08 0.44 -7.82
N PRO A 123 23.00 1.53 -8.58
CA PRO A 123 21.73 2.14 -8.98
C PRO A 123 20.77 1.20 -9.71
N THR A 124 21.29 0.21 -10.44
CA THR A 124 20.53 -0.79 -11.21
C THR A 124 20.21 -2.06 -10.44
N ASP A 125 20.64 -2.16 -9.19
CA ASP A 125 20.29 -3.30 -8.36
C ASP A 125 18.79 -3.29 -8.02
N ARG A 126 18.21 -4.49 -7.91
CA ARG A 126 16.81 -4.64 -7.52
C ARG A 126 16.62 -4.30 -6.05
N LEU A 127 15.59 -3.49 -5.76
CA LEU A 127 15.22 -3.15 -4.39
C LEU A 127 14.82 -4.40 -3.58
N PHE A 128 14.10 -5.33 -4.22
CA PHE A 128 13.62 -6.58 -3.61
C PHE A 128 13.96 -7.78 -4.49
N PRO A 129 15.22 -8.24 -4.51
CA PRO A 129 15.67 -9.31 -5.40
C PRO A 129 15.14 -10.71 -5.01
N ALA A 130 14.73 -10.90 -3.75
CA ALA A 130 14.28 -12.20 -3.26
C ALA A 130 12.76 -12.39 -3.34
N ASP A 131 12.32 -13.62 -3.59
CA ASP A 131 10.90 -14.00 -3.44
C ASP A 131 10.58 -14.28 -1.97
N HIS A 132 9.83 -13.38 -1.38
CA HIS A 132 9.43 -13.44 0.03
C HIS A 132 8.09 -14.16 0.28
N LYS A 133 7.42 -14.72 -0.75
CA LYS A 133 6.06 -15.29 -0.61
C LYS A 133 5.99 -16.39 0.44
N LYS A 134 6.95 -17.32 0.44
CA LYS A 134 6.95 -18.43 1.40
C LYS A 134 7.09 -17.93 2.83
N GLN A 135 8.06 -17.04 3.08
CA GLN A 135 8.33 -16.49 4.41
C GLN A 135 7.16 -15.61 4.90
N PHE A 136 6.61 -14.77 4.04
CA PHE A 136 5.44 -13.94 4.35
C PHE A 136 4.23 -14.80 4.70
N ASN A 137 3.90 -15.82 3.90
CA ASN A 137 2.80 -16.73 4.17
C ASN A 137 2.97 -17.45 5.50
N ARG A 138 4.17 -17.97 5.81
CA ARG A 138 4.47 -18.62 7.09
C ARG A 138 4.19 -17.68 8.27
N ILE A 139 4.65 -16.42 8.20
CA ILE A 139 4.38 -15.43 9.26
C ILE A 139 2.87 -15.17 9.40
N LEU A 140 2.12 -15.07 8.29
CA LEU A 140 0.68 -14.90 8.34
C LEU A 140 -0.02 -16.08 9.01
N ASP A 141 0.41 -17.31 8.70
CA ASP A 141 -0.13 -18.53 9.29
C ASP A 141 0.19 -18.61 10.80
N GLU A 142 1.43 -18.32 11.21
CA GLU A 142 1.89 -18.28 12.61
C GLU A 142 1.16 -17.22 13.47
N GLN A 143 0.64 -16.16 12.83
CA GLN A 143 -0.02 -15.05 13.50
C GLN A 143 -1.55 -15.05 13.36
N ASP A 144 -2.15 -16.10 12.79
CA ASP A 144 -3.59 -16.15 12.47
C ASP A 144 -4.06 -14.97 11.61
N LEU A 145 -3.15 -14.46 10.74
CA LEU A 145 -3.42 -13.34 9.84
C LEU A 145 -3.66 -13.76 8.39
N LYS A 146 -3.68 -15.07 8.12
CA LYS A 146 -3.76 -15.61 6.75
C LYS A 146 -5.07 -15.30 6.06
N PHE A 147 -6.14 -15.29 6.81
CA PHE A 147 -7.48 -14.99 6.32
C PHE A 147 -8.06 -13.81 7.07
N ASP A 148 -8.90 -13.02 6.38
CA ASP A 148 -9.71 -11.99 7.03
C ASP A 148 -10.97 -12.61 7.71
N ARG A 149 -11.76 -11.76 8.36
CA ARG A 149 -13.00 -12.20 9.04
C ARG A 149 -14.05 -12.81 8.09
N GLN A 150 -13.96 -12.55 6.79
CA GLN A 150 -14.81 -13.08 5.75
C GLN A 150 -14.24 -14.34 5.08
N GLY A 151 -13.08 -14.83 5.53
CA GLY A 151 -12.39 -15.98 4.96
C GLY A 151 -11.60 -15.68 3.68
N ASN A 152 -11.41 -14.43 3.32
CA ASN A 152 -10.60 -14.06 2.15
C ASN A 152 -9.11 -14.14 2.48
N ARG A 153 -8.35 -14.77 1.58
CA ARG A 153 -6.92 -15.00 1.75
C ARG A 153 -6.12 -13.71 1.61
N ARG A 154 -5.23 -13.43 2.57
CA ARG A 154 -4.25 -12.35 2.50
C ARG A 154 -2.97 -12.78 1.80
N THR A 155 -2.40 -11.84 1.07
CA THR A 155 -1.13 -11.98 0.33
C THR A 155 -0.35 -10.67 0.45
N LEU A 156 0.84 -10.58 -0.18
CA LEU A 156 1.55 -9.29 -0.31
C LEU A 156 0.69 -8.20 -0.95
N TYR A 157 -0.25 -8.57 -1.82
CA TYR A 157 -1.19 -7.62 -2.42
C TYR A 157 -2.10 -6.97 -1.37
N SER A 158 -2.36 -7.64 -0.25
CA SER A 158 -3.17 -7.10 0.84
C SER A 158 -2.54 -5.88 1.52
N LEU A 159 -1.21 -5.69 1.42
CA LEU A 159 -0.53 -4.47 1.89
C LEU A 159 -0.98 -3.24 1.11
N ARG A 160 -1.15 -3.37 -0.21
CA ARG A 160 -1.72 -2.31 -1.03
C ARG A 160 -3.18 -2.04 -0.68
N HIS A 161 -3.96 -3.09 -0.40
CA HIS A 161 -5.34 -2.91 0.06
C HIS A 161 -5.37 -2.16 1.40
N SER A 162 -4.46 -2.48 2.32
CA SER A 162 -4.33 -1.77 3.59
C SER A 162 -3.94 -0.31 3.40
N TYR A 163 -2.97 -0.01 2.52
CA TYR A 163 -2.60 1.36 2.19
C TYR A 163 -3.81 2.19 1.73
N ILE A 164 -4.56 1.69 0.74
CA ILE A 164 -5.75 2.39 0.22
C ILE A 164 -6.79 2.57 1.34
N SER A 165 -7.07 1.52 2.12
CA SER A 165 -8.02 1.57 3.22
C SER A 165 -7.61 2.58 4.30
N PHE A 166 -6.34 2.62 4.68
CA PHE A 166 -5.83 3.58 5.67
C PHE A 166 -5.97 5.02 5.18
N ARG A 167 -5.58 5.29 3.92
CA ARG A 167 -5.72 6.64 3.34
C ARG A 167 -7.18 7.10 3.31
N LEU A 168 -8.12 6.22 2.93
CA LEU A 168 -9.55 6.52 2.94
C LEU A 168 -10.08 6.75 4.36
N LEU A 169 -9.67 5.94 5.34
CA LEU A 169 -10.06 6.10 6.74
C LEU A 169 -9.53 7.40 7.36
N GLU A 170 -8.38 7.88 6.89
CA GLU A 170 -7.77 9.15 7.31
C GLU A 170 -8.33 10.36 6.54
N GLY A 171 -9.28 10.15 5.62
CA GLY A 171 -9.97 11.22 4.89
C GLY A 171 -9.22 11.74 3.67
N ALA A 172 -8.22 11.00 3.16
CA ALA A 172 -7.50 11.40 1.95
C ALA A 172 -8.42 11.38 0.72
N ASP A 173 -8.16 12.30 -0.21
CA ASP A 173 -8.92 12.45 -1.44
C ASP A 173 -8.80 11.20 -2.33
N ILE A 174 -9.96 10.66 -2.74
CA ILE A 174 -10.04 9.41 -3.51
C ILE A 174 -9.37 9.52 -4.89
N TYR A 175 -9.42 10.69 -5.54
CA TYR A 175 -8.76 10.90 -6.84
C TYR A 175 -7.25 10.88 -6.69
N GLN A 176 -6.72 11.48 -5.62
CA GLN A 176 -5.29 11.46 -5.31
C GLN A 176 -4.81 10.05 -4.98
N ILE A 177 -5.59 9.30 -4.20
CA ILE A 177 -5.28 7.88 -3.92
C ILE A 177 -5.29 7.05 -5.21
N ALA A 178 -6.31 7.24 -6.07
CA ALA A 178 -6.43 6.53 -7.33
C ALA A 178 -5.23 6.81 -8.25
N LYS A 179 -4.85 8.09 -8.38
CA LYS A 179 -3.69 8.53 -9.17
C LYS A 179 -2.39 7.94 -8.62
N ASN A 180 -2.14 8.09 -7.31
CA ASN A 180 -0.94 7.58 -6.65
C ASN A 180 -0.83 6.05 -6.77
N CYS A 181 -1.93 5.35 -6.59
CA CYS A 181 -1.98 3.90 -6.72
C CYS A 181 -2.10 3.41 -8.17
N ARG A 182 -2.16 4.29 -9.18
CA ARG A 182 -2.30 3.93 -10.60
C ARG A 182 -3.49 2.99 -10.84
N THR A 183 -4.64 3.37 -10.29
CA THR A 183 -5.93 2.69 -10.42
C THR A 183 -7.03 3.71 -10.75
N SER A 184 -8.26 3.26 -11.00
CA SER A 184 -9.38 4.18 -11.19
C SER A 184 -10.14 4.40 -9.89
N VAL A 185 -10.82 5.54 -9.79
CA VAL A 185 -11.75 5.86 -8.69
C VAL A 185 -12.82 4.79 -8.60
N GLU A 186 -13.40 4.37 -9.74
CA GLU A 186 -14.39 3.29 -9.80
C GLU A 186 -13.92 2.00 -9.12
N MET A 187 -12.64 1.63 -9.33
CA MET A 187 -12.06 0.45 -8.69
C MET A 187 -11.90 0.63 -7.17
N ILE A 188 -11.63 1.86 -6.72
CA ILE A 188 -11.58 2.15 -5.29
C ILE A 188 -12.99 2.08 -4.71
N GLU A 189 -13.96 2.72 -5.31
CA GLU A 189 -15.37 2.69 -4.88
C GLU A 189 -15.90 1.25 -4.82
N LYS A 190 -15.67 0.47 -5.86
CA LYS A 190 -16.14 -0.93 -5.95
C LYS A 190 -15.59 -1.83 -4.84
N HIS A 191 -14.35 -1.64 -4.43
CA HIS A 191 -13.66 -2.56 -3.52
C HIS A 191 -13.48 -2.02 -2.09
N TYR A 192 -13.63 -0.70 -1.89
CA TYR A 192 -13.36 -0.05 -0.61
C TYR A 192 -14.52 0.84 -0.13
N ALA A 193 -15.70 0.73 -0.76
CA ALA A 193 -16.89 1.54 -0.45
C ALA A 193 -17.29 1.52 1.05
N VAL A 194 -16.98 0.43 1.76
CA VAL A 194 -17.24 0.34 3.22
C VAL A 194 -16.48 1.42 4.00
N HIS A 195 -15.27 1.78 3.55
CA HIS A 195 -14.48 2.83 4.17
C HIS A 195 -14.96 4.23 3.79
N LEU A 196 -15.56 4.37 2.60
CA LEU A 196 -16.13 5.64 2.13
C LEU A 196 -17.43 6.01 2.87
N LYS A 197 -18.22 5.04 3.30
CA LYS A 197 -19.46 5.30 4.05
C LYS A 197 -19.23 6.09 5.34
N ASN A 198 -18.09 5.88 5.98
CA ASN A 198 -17.72 6.58 7.21
C ASN A 198 -17.16 7.99 6.96
N SER A 199 -16.88 8.35 5.70
CA SER A 199 -16.32 9.66 5.31
C SER A 199 -17.37 10.59 4.65
N LEU A 200 -18.67 10.22 4.65
CA LEU A 200 -19.71 11.10 4.17
C LEU A 200 -19.84 12.31 5.10
N ASP A 201 -19.43 13.46 4.60
CA ASP A 201 -19.58 14.73 5.30
C ASP A 201 -20.97 15.33 5.01
N ALA A 202 -21.83 15.29 6.02
CA ALA A 202 -23.15 15.85 5.93
C ALA A 202 -23.13 17.37 5.61
N ALA A 203 -22.11 18.09 6.05
CA ALA A 203 -21.95 19.51 5.75
C ALA A 203 -21.65 19.75 4.26
N ALA A 204 -20.83 18.90 3.67
CA ALA A 204 -20.54 18.95 2.23
C ALA A 204 -21.74 18.61 1.34
N ILE A 205 -22.68 17.77 1.85
CA ILE A 205 -23.89 17.38 1.13
C ILE A 205 -24.99 18.45 1.29
N ASN A 206 -25.11 19.06 2.48
CA ASN A 206 -26.19 19.99 2.84
C ASN A 206 -25.80 21.46 2.58
N VAL A 207 -25.07 21.74 1.52
CA VAL A 207 -24.77 23.13 1.11
C VAL A 207 -26.06 23.86 0.77
N ARG A 208 -26.47 24.81 1.59
CA ARG A 208 -27.58 25.73 1.30
C ARG A 208 -27.02 26.98 0.62
N ARG A 209 -27.46 27.25 -0.62
CA ARG A 209 -27.21 28.58 -1.20
C ARG A 209 -27.98 29.62 -0.38
N SER A 210 -27.28 30.64 0.12
CA SER A 210 -27.95 31.82 0.67
C SER A 210 -28.87 32.39 -0.40
N ARG A 211 -30.15 32.51 -0.09
CA ARG A 211 -31.10 33.26 -0.97
C ARG A 211 -30.66 34.72 -0.93
N ILE A 212 -30.25 35.26 -2.07
CA ILE A 212 -30.05 36.68 -2.32
C ILE A 212 -31.45 37.31 -2.36
#